data_e99d1778b46120ddac222206fb9a7e8c
#
_entry.id   e99d1778b46120ddac222206fb9a7e8c
#
_cell.length_a   1.000
_cell.length_b   1.000
_cell.length_c   1.000
_cell.angle_alpha   90.00
_cell.angle_beta   90.00
_cell.angle_gamma   90.00
#
_symmetry.space_group_name_H-M   'P 1'
#
loop_
_entity.id
_entity.type
_entity.pdbx_description
1 polymer ?
#
loop_
_entity_poly.entity_id
_entity_poly.type
_entity_poly.pdbx_seq_one_letter_code
_entity_poly.pdbx_strand_id
1 'polypeptide(L)'
;MKILTVDIGTGTQDIFLYDSNLDIENGFKLVLPSPTMMVYRRLKQAFPSRTPVLLYGHQMGGGPSAWAIEEYARAGIPVYMTPDAARTINDELEKVEALGITIVGEDEVESLKSKVERLELKDFDFPLVAKTFADYGVSLKDLAAVAVAVFDHGNAPPGVSDRQFRFDYLDERIRARNSLSTFAFLSSDIPPIMTRLQAVADSARDLPCPLVVMDTAPAAVLGAMFDSKLSVYHSNNLHDTHPSSLPTRKAMIVCNVGNFHTLAFRLGEKGIEGVFEHHTGEIDLPKLEGLIRKLADASLKHEDVFDDMGHGALMYTDEVFEFGKDEFDVVVTGPRRSMFALTPTPSPYGRGGSLRPYFAAPFGDMMIAGCFGLLAATAEILPDLAEPVFGSLRSGRGRGVAPWDA
;
A
#
# COMPACT_ATOMS: atom_id res chain seq x y z
N MET A 1 0.55 25.26 -2.10
CA MET A 1 1.04 24.25 -1.13
C MET A 1 1.12 22.92 -1.85
N LYS A 2 2.27 22.25 -1.78
CA LYS A 2 2.49 20.98 -2.50
C LYS A 2 2.73 19.84 -1.51
N ILE A 3 2.17 18.68 -1.78
CA ILE A 3 2.40 17.44 -1.01
C ILE A 3 2.69 16.33 -2.03
N LEU A 4 3.80 15.62 -1.84
CA LEU A 4 4.14 14.45 -2.64
C LEU A 4 3.65 13.19 -1.94
N THR A 5 2.84 12.39 -2.61
CA THR A 5 2.42 11.08 -2.11
C THR A 5 2.92 9.97 -3.03
N VAL A 6 3.43 8.88 -2.45
CA VAL A 6 3.99 7.73 -3.18
C VAL A 6 3.45 6.44 -2.59
N ASP A 7 2.65 5.71 -3.34
CA ASP A 7 2.13 4.40 -2.95
C ASP A 7 2.93 3.30 -3.66
N ILE A 8 3.63 2.48 -2.88
CA ILE A 8 4.59 1.50 -3.38
C ILE A 8 4.03 0.08 -3.23
N GLY A 9 3.50 -0.42 -4.34
CA GLY A 9 3.07 -1.81 -4.47
C GLY A 9 4.18 -2.74 -4.98
N THR A 10 3.86 -4.01 -5.16
CA THR A 10 4.83 -4.98 -5.71
C THR A 10 5.10 -4.75 -7.20
N GLY A 11 4.10 -4.36 -7.98
CA GLY A 11 4.24 -4.17 -9.44
C GLY A 11 4.62 -2.75 -9.85
N THR A 12 3.99 -1.78 -9.21
CA THR A 12 4.13 -0.35 -9.51
C THR A 12 4.40 0.45 -8.26
N GLN A 13 4.98 1.63 -8.44
CA GLN A 13 4.91 2.76 -7.52
C GLN A 13 4.05 3.83 -8.18
N ASP A 14 3.05 4.28 -7.46
CA ASP A 14 2.09 5.25 -7.92
C ASP A 14 2.38 6.57 -7.21
N ILE A 15 2.62 7.63 -7.97
CA ILE A 15 3.14 8.90 -7.47
C ILE A 15 2.15 10.00 -7.83
N PHE A 16 1.78 10.82 -6.86
CA PHE A 16 0.92 11.96 -7.04
C PHE A 16 1.50 13.20 -6.35
N LEU A 17 1.68 14.26 -7.11
CA LEU A 17 2.00 15.57 -6.58
C LEU A 17 0.72 16.39 -6.48
N TYR A 18 0.22 16.53 -5.26
CA TYR A 18 -0.87 17.43 -4.92
C TYR A 18 -0.37 18.87 -4.90
N ASP A 19 -1.11 19.78 -5.56
CA ASP A 19 -0.96 21.22 -5.41
C ASP A 19 -2.32 21.85 -5.08
N SER A 20 -2.40 22.54 -3.95
CA SER A 20 -3.65 23.19 -3.50
C SER A 20 -4.16 24.29 -4.43
N ASN A 21 -3.37 24.72 -5.39
CA ASN A 21 -3.79 25.68 -6.41
C ASN A 21 -4.57 25.02 -7.56
N LEU A 22 -4.32 23.73 -7.82
CA LEU A 22 -4.91 22.96 -8.90
C LEU A 22 -6.09 22.14 -8.44
N ASP A 23 -7.04 21.90 -9.33
CA ASP A 23 -8.02 20.84 -9.14
C ASP A 23 -7.27 19.49 -9.06
N ILE A 24 -7.76 18.56 -8.23
CA ILE A 24 -7.08 17.28 -7.96
C ILE A 24 -6.80 16.50 -9.26
N GLU A 25 -7.73 16.53 -10.22
CA GLU A 25 -7.58 15.87 -11.51
C GLU A 25 -6.40 16.42 -12.33
N ASN A 26 -6.02 17.68 -12.12
CA ASN A 26 -4.89 18.36 -12.76
C ASN A 26 -3.57 18.19 -12.00
N GLY A 27 -3.57 17.54 -10.84
CA GLY A 27 -2.33 17.20 -10.12
C GLY A 27 -1.46 16.25 -10.94
N PHE A 28 -0.13 16.36 -10.78
CA PHE A 28 0.79 15.53 -11.55
C PHE A 28 0.86 14.10 -11.04
N LYS A 29 0.74 13.14 -11.95
CA LYS A 29 0.64 11.71 -11.65
C LYS A 29 1.66 10.92 -12.45
N LEU A 30 2.33 9.96 -11.79
CA LEU A 30 3.22 9.01 -12.45
C LEU A 30 2.90 7.60 -11.92
N VAL A 31 2.83 6.63 -12.83
CA VAL A 31 2.75 5.21 -12.51
C VAL A 31 3.99 4.55 -13.11
N LEU A 32 4.90 4.09 -12.26
CA LEU A 32 6.21 3.60 -12.64
C LEU A 32 6.43 2.18 -12.08
N PRO A 33 7.40 1.41 -12.62
CA PRO A 33 7.79 0.15 -11.99
C PRO A 33 8.17 0.37 -10.53
N SER A 34 7.73 -0.53 -9.65
CA SER A 34 8.10 -0.50 -8.23
C SER A 34 9.60 -0.73 -8.03
N PRO A 35 10.19 -0.30 -6.89
CA PRO A 35 11.58 -0.55 -6.57
C PRO A 35 11.98 -2.03 -6.64
N THR A 36 11.15 -2.94 -6.12
CA THR A 36 11.41 -4.38 -6.23
C THR A 36 11.47 -4.87 -7.69
N MET A 37 10.61 -4.32 -8.58
CA MET A 37 10.66 -4.60 -10.02
C MET A 37 11.90 -4.00 -10.69
N MET A 38 12.36 -2.84 -10.22
CA MET A 38 13.58 -2.22 -10.74
C MET A 38 14.82 -3.08 -10.41
N VAL A 39 14.94 -3.52 -9.16
CA VAL A 39 16.02 -4.43 -8.71
C VAL A 39 15.94 -5.75 -9.47
N TYR A 40 14.74 -6.37 -9.55
CA TYR A 40 14.52 -7.59 -10.32
C TYR A 40 15.04 -7.46 -11.76
N ARG A 41 14.65 -6.41 -12.47
CA ARG A 41 15.05 -6.21 -13.87
C ARG A 41 16.55 -6.03 -14.02
N ARG A 42 17.21 -5.28 -13.14
CA ARG A 42 18.66 -5.10 -13.14
C ARG A 42 19.39 -6.42 -12.92
N LEU A 43 18.97 -7.21 -11.93
CA LEU A 43 19.54 -8.53 -11.67
C LEU A 43 19.34 -9.46 -12.88
N LYS A 44 18.14 -9.50 -13.47
CA LYS A 44 17.87 -10.33 -14.66
C LYS A 44 18.71 -9.92 -15.89
N GLN A 45 18.97 -8.63 -16.08
CA GLN A 45 19.85 -8.12 -17.14
C GLN A 45 21.31 -8.50 -16.90
N ALA A 46 21.79 -8.45 -15.66
CA ALA A 46 23.15 -8.80 -15.30
C ALA A 46 23.40 -10.31 -15.17
N PHE A 47 22.36 -11.13 -14.98
CA PHE A 47 22.46 -12.57 -14.74
C PHE A 47 23.29 -13.35 -15.77
N PRO A 48 23.19 -13.08 -17.10
CA PRO A 48 23.98 -13.81 -18.10
C PRO A 48 25.49 -13.61 -17.97
N SER A 49 25.94 -12.45 -17.43
CA SER A 49 27.36 -12.19 -17.23
C SER A 49 27.97 -12.96 -16.07
N ARG A 50 27.12 -13.54 -15.20
CA ARG A 50 27.51 -14.24 -13.96
C ARG A 50 28.41 -13.37 -13.04
N THR A 51 28.28 -12.04 -13.14
CA THR A 51 29.01 -11.11 -12.28
C THR A 51 28.47 -11.20 -10.86
N PRO A 52 29.34 -11.35 -9.84
CA PRO A 52 28.91 -11.25 -8.44
C PRO A 52 28.17 -9.94 -8.16
N VAL A 53 27.21 -9.97 -7.24
CA VAL A 53 26.44 -8.78 -6.88
C VAL A 53 26.58 -8.43 -5.41
N LEU A 54 26.59 -7.14 -5.11
CA LEU A 54 26.52 -6.58 -3.75
C LEU A 54 25.24 -5.76 -3.62
N LEU A 55 24.36 -6.17 -2.73
CA LEU A 55 23.13 -5.48 -2.39
C LEU A 55 23.32 -4.81 -1.02
N TYR A 56 23.12 -3.50 -0.98
CA TYR A 56 23.37 -2.68 0.21
C TYR A 56 22.25 -1.63 0.34
N GLY A 57 22.22 -0.91 1.45
CA GLY A 57 21.20 0.09 1.74
C GLY A 57 20.18 -0.43 2.75
N HIS A 58 18.91 -0.25 2.49
CA HIS A 58 17.83 -0.49 3.45
C HIS A 58 17.02 -1.74 3.12
N GLN A 59 16.31 -2.25 4.12
CA GLN A 59 15.21 -3.19 3.89
C GLN A 59 14.18 -2.58 2.93
N MET A 60 13.69 -3.40 1.98
CA MET A 60 12.67 -2.99 1.04
C MET A 60 11.69 -4.13 0.75
N GLY A 61 10.69 -3.89 -0.10
CA GLY A 61 9.81 -4.95 -0.54
C GLY A 61 10.53 -6.08 -1.26
N GLY A 62 10.36 -7.31 -0.79
CA GLY A 62 10.86 -8.53 -1.40
C GLY A 62 10.11 -8.91 -2.69
N GLY A 63 9.57 -10.12 -2.75
CA GLY A 63 8.87 -10.63 -3.94
C GLY A 63 9.81 -10.72 -5.15
N PRO A 64 9.57 -9.99 -6.25
CA PRO A 64 10.39 -10.11 -7.46
C PRO A 64 11.89 -9.94 -7.23
N SER A 65 12.33 -8.97 -6.42
CA SER A 65 13.74 -8.78 -6.12
C SER A 65 14.33 -9.98 -5.38
N ALA A 66 13.63 -10.49 -4.36
CA ALA A 66 14.06 -11.66 -3.59
C ALA A 66 14.18 -12.90 -4.49
N TRP A 67 13.21 -13.13 -5.38
CA TRP A 67 13.28 -14.26 -6.32
C TRP A 67 14.50 -14.20 -7.24
N ALA A 68 14.86 -13.00 -7.74
CA ALA A 68 16.05 -12.84 -8.57
C ALA A 68 17.34 -13.04 -7.75
N ILE A 69 17.39 -12.56 -6.51
CA ILE A 69 18.53 -12.76 -5.60
C ILE A 69 18.72 -14.25 -5.30
N GLU A 70 17.66 -14.98 -4.97
CA GLU A 70 17.72 -16.43 -4.75
C GLU A 70 18.12 -17.19 -6.00
N GLU A 71 17.73 -16.73 -7.20
CA GLU A 71 18.17 -17.33 -8.46
C GLU A 71 19.68 -17.21 -8.64
N TYR A 72 20.29 -16.07 -8.29
CA TYR A 72 21.75 -15.90 -8.27
C TYR A 72 22.41 -16.89 -7.33
N ALA A 73 21.94 -16.98 -6.09
CA ALA A 73 22.47 -17.91 -5.10
C ALA A 73 22.37 -19.36 -5.55
N ARG A 74 21.20 -19.77 -6.06
CA ARG A 74 20.98 -21.12 -6.62
C ARG A 74 21.86 -21.44 -7.84
N ALA A 75 22.21 -20.43 -8.63
CA ALA A 75 23.12 -20.58 -9.76
C ALA A 75 24.61 -20.60 -9.37
N GLY A 76 24.93 -20.48 -8.07
CA GLY A 76 26.29 -20.40 -7.56
C GLY A 76 27.03 -19.12 -7.96
N ILE A 77 26.29 -18.03 -8.23
CA ILE A 77 26.85 -16.70 -8.45
C ILE A 77 26.94 -16.02 -7.08
N PRO A 78 28.11 -15.52 -6.68
CA PRO A 78 28.27 -14.89 -5.37
C PRO A 78 27.31 -13.70 -5.17
N VAL A 79 26.58 -13.71 -4.05
CA VAL A 79 25.73 -12.64 -3.61
C VAL A 79 26.21 -12.17 -2.25
N TYR A 80 26.47 -10.88 -2.15
CA TYR A 80 26.83 -10.20 -0.91
C TYR A 80 25.71 -9.25 -0.52
N MET A 81 25.36 -9.20 0.76
CA MET A 81 24.34 -8.29 1.27
C MET A 81 24.75 -7.65 2.58
N THR A 82 24.45 -6.36 2.75
CA THR A 82 24.53 -5.76 4.10
C THR A 82 23.37 -6.27 4.95
N PRO A 83 23.49 -6.24 6.30
CA PRO A 83 22.44 -6.77 7.19
C PRO A 83 21.05 -6.20 6.92
N ASP A 84 20.94 -4.88 6.74
CA ASP A 84 19.65 -4.25 6.48
C ASP A 84 19.07 -4.63 5.10
N ALA A 85 19.91 -4.66 4.06
CA ALA A 85 19.48 -5.12 2.74
C ALA A 85 19.01 -6.59 2.76
N ALA A 86 19.66 -7.45 3.56
CA ALA A 86 19.33 -8.87 3.68
C ALA A 86 17.94 -9.12 4.28
N ARG A 87 17.44 -8.22 5.13
CA ARG A 87 16.06 -8.26 5.67
C ARG A 87 14.98 -8.14 4.59
N THR A 88 15.33 -7.70 3.39
CA THR A 88 14.44 -7.78 2.21
C THR A 88 14.03 -9.22 1.87
N ILE A 89 14.88 -10.20 2.22
CA ILE A 89 14.63 -11.64 1.97
C ILE A 89 14.00 -12.29 3.20
N ASN A 90 14.62 -12.10 4.37
CA ASN A 90 14.14 -12.62 5.65
C ASN A 90 14.71 -11.80 6.81
N ASP A 91 13.91 -11.56 7.85
CA ASP A 91 14.35 -10.83 9.04
C ASP A 91 15.39 -11.62 9.86
N GLU A 92 15.37 -12.95 9.79
CA GLU A 92 16.36 -13.84 10.39
C GLU A 92 17.55 -14.02 9.42
N LEU A 93 18.67 -13.35 9.69
CA LEU A 93 19.84 -13.34 8.80
C LEU A 93 20.44 -14.73 8.57
N GLU A 94 20.36 -15.61 9.54
CA GLU A 94 20.82 -17.01 9.43
C GLU A 94 20.06 -17.77 8.34
N LYS A 95 18.78 -17.44 8.13
CA LYS A 95 17.98 -18.01 7.03
C LYS A 95 18.45 -17.48 5.67
N VAL A 96 18.87 -16.21 5.61
CA VAL A 96 19.44 -15.63 4.39
C VAL A 96 20.79 -16.28 4.06
N GLU A 97 21.66 -16.47 5.05
CA GLU A 97 22.95 -17.17 4.88
C GLU A 97 22.77 -18.63 4.44
N ALA A 98 21.72 -19.30 4.94
CA ALA A 98 21.38 -20.67 4.54
C ALA A 98 21.01 -20.79 3.04
N LEU A 99 20.65 -19.71 2.37
CA LEU A 99 20.44 -19.64 0.91
C LEU A 99 21.75 -19.55 0.12
N GLY A 100 22.93 -19.46 0.79
CA GLY A 100 24.22 -19.28 0.16
C GLY A 100 24.58 -17.81 -0.11
N ILE A 101 23.90 -16.87 0.55
CA ILE A 101 24.17 -15.45 0.48
C ILE A 101 25.16 -15.08 1.59
N THR A 102 26.14 -14.25 1.28
CA THR A 102 27.15 -13.80 2.25
C THR A 102 26.74 -12.45 2.83
N ILE A 103 26.56 -12.39 4.15
CA ILE A 103 26.32 -11.14 4.86
C ILE A 103 27.68 -10.46 5.09
N VAL A 104 27.80 -9.18 4.69
CA VAL A 104 29.01 -8.39 4.78
C VAL A 104 28.78 -7.12 5.59
N GLY A 105 29.78 -6.74 6.39
CA GLY A 105 29.74 -5.47 7.11
C GLY A 105 29.95 -4.26 6.20
N GLU A 106 29.58 -3.07 6.68
CA GLU A 106 29.75 -1.82 5.93
C GLU A 106 31.20 -1.56 5.52
N ASP A 107 32.16 -1.95 6.33
CA ASP A 107 33.61 -1.83 6.05
C ASP A 107 34.03 -2.71 4.85
N GLU A 108 33.41 -3.86 4.67
CA GLU A 108 33.70 -4.79 3.58
C GLU A 108 33.09 -4.35 2.24
N VAL A 109 31.98 -3.59 2.28
CA VAL A 109 31.32 -3.03 1.10
C VAL A 109 32.31 -2.26 0.23
N GLU A 110 33.18 -1.47 0.84
CA GLU A 110 34.19 -0.67 0.13
C GLU A 110 35.25 -1.55 -0.55
N SER A 111 35.65 -2.67 0.09
CA SER A 111 36.64 -3.60 -0.45
C SER A 111 36.17 -4.39 -1.68
N LEU A 112 34.84 -4.54 -1.82
CA LEU A 112 34.20 -5.27 -2.92
C LEU A 112 33.94 -4.42 -4.16
N LYS A 113 34.02 -3.09 -4.06
CA LYS A 113 33.60 -2.12 -5.10
C LYS A 113 34.03 -2.43 -6.53
N SER A 114 35.24 -2.90 -6.73
CA SER A 114 35.82 -3.10 -8.06
C SER A 114 35.54 -4.49 -8.66
N LYS A 115 34.88 -5.38 -7.93
CA LYS A 115 34.77 -6.81 -8.29
C LYS A 115 33.31 -7.27 -8.46
N VAL A 116 32.34 -6.45 -8.09
CA VAL A 116 30.93 -6.80 -8.03
C VAL A 116 30.07 -5.73 -8.68
N GLU A 117 28.89 -6.12 -9.21
CA GLU A 117 27.84 -5.17 -9.52
C GLU A 117 27.17 -4.71 -8.22
N ARG A 118 26.92 -3.42 -8.08
CA ARG A 118 26.38 -2.82 -6.86
C ARG A 118 24.96 -2.33 -7.09
N LEU A 119 24.05 -2.77 -6.24
CA LEU A 119 22.65 -2.33 -6.24
C LEU A 119 22.28 -1.83 -4.84
N GLU A 120 21.87 -0.58 -4.77
CA GLU A 120 21.29 -0.02 -3.55
C GLU A 120 19.82 -0.46 -3.44
N LEU A 121 19.45 -1.00 -2.28
CA LEU A 121 18.08 -1.38 -1.94
C LEU A 121 17.43 -0.28 -1.12
N LYS A 122 16.26 0.14 -1.55
CA LYS A 122 15.37 1.06 -0.84
C LYS A 122 14.00 1.08 -1.51
N ASP A 123 12.95 1.26 -0.74
CA ASP A 123 11.61 1.42 -1.30
C ASP A 123 11.38 2.84 -1.84
N PHE A 124 11.91 3.85 -1.17
CA PHE A 124 11.70 5.24 -1.56
C PHE A 124 13.02 5.92 -1.94
N ASP A 125 13.08 6.45 -3.17
CA ASP A 125 14.21 7.20 -3.71
C ASP A 125 13.77 8.63 -4.07
N PHE A 126 13.77 9.52 -3.06
CA PHE A 126 13.36 10.91 -3.28
C PHE A 126 14.22 11.61 -4.34
N PRO A 127 15.57 11.48 -4.38
CA PRO A 127 16.38 12.06 -5.44
C PRO A 127 15.97 11.64 -6.85
N LEU A 128 15.64 10.35 -7.06
CA LEU A 128 15.17 9.84 -8.35
C LEU A 128 13.80 10.43 -8.71
N VAL A 129 12.86 10.48 -7.76
CA VAL A 129 11.55 11.09 -7.98
C VAL A 129 11.68 12.57 -8.28
N ALA A 130 12.47 13.31 -7.50
CA ALA A 130 12.70 14.74 -7.69
C ALA A 130 13.35 15.04 -9.05
N LYS A 131 14.34 14.21 -9.44
CA LYS A 131 14.94 14.33 -10.78
C LYS A 131 13.92 14.08 -11.88
N THR A 132 13.07 13.05 -11.73
CA THR A 132 12.05 12.74 -12.73
C THR A 132 11.08 13.90 -12.91
N PHE A 133 10.58 14.50 -11.84
CA PHE A 133 9.73 15.69 -11.96
C PHE A 133 10.47 16.90 -12.56
N ALA A 134 11.74 17.10 -12.18
CA ALA A 134 12.55 18.18 -12.72
C ALA A 134 12.79 18.04 -14.23
N ASP A 135 12.95 16.82 -14.75
CA ASP A 135 13.09 16.56 -16.20
C ASP A 135 11.83 16.97 -16.99
N TYR A 136 10.66 17.07 -16.31
CA TYR A 136 9.41 17.62 -16.85
C TYR A 136 9.14 19.08 -16.43
N GLY A 137 10.13 19.78 -15.87
CA GLY A 137 10.01 21.18 -15.47
C GLY A 137 9.28 21.41 -14.14
N VAL A 138 9.01 20.38 -13.35
CA VAL A 138 8.29 20.48 -12.07
C VAL A 138 9.27 20.42 -10.90
N SER A 139 9.24 21.45 -10.03
CA SER A 139 10.10 21.50 -8.85
C SER A 139 9.44 20.87 -7.63
N LEU A 140 10.19 20.02 -6.92
CA LEU A 140 9.80 19.46 -5.62
C LEU A 140 10.52 20.14 -4.43
N LYS A 141 11.03 21.38 -4.60
CA LYS A 141 11.78 22.08 -3.53
C LYS A 141 10.89 22.60 -2.40
N ASP A 142 9.62 22.93 -2.70
CA ASP A 142 8.71 23.63 -1.78
C ASP A 142 7.59 22.69 -1.29
N LEU A 143 7.95 21.45 -0.96
CA LEU A 143 7.00 20.48 -0.42
C LEU A 143 6.64 20.84 1.03
N ALA A 144 5.35 20.86 1.34
CA ALA A 144 4.84 20.97 2.71
C ALA A 144 4.95 19.64 3.46
N ALA A 145 4.85 18.51 2.75
CA ALA A 145 5.05 17.17 3.28
C ALA A 145 5.36 16.16 2.15
N VAL A 146 5.94 15.05 2.54
CA VAL A 146 6.03 13.82 1.72
C VAL A 146 5.28 12.72 2.45
N ALA A 147 4.54 11.88 1.72
CA ALA A 147 3.90 10.71 2.31
C ALA A 147 4.19 9.47 1.45
N VAL A 148 4.54 8.36 2.10
CA VAL A 148 4.92 7.11 1.44
C VAL A 148 4.16 5.95 2.04
N ALA A 149 3.54 5.13 1.18
CA ALA A 149 2.95 3.87 1.61
C ALA A 149 3.75 2.67 1.12
N VAL A 150 3.93 1.71 2.00
CA VAL A 150 4.49 0.39 1.72
C VAL A 150 3.69 -0.67 2.48
N PHE A 151 3.75 -1.91 2.04
CA PHE A 151 3.21 -3.03 2.81
C PHE A 151 4.24 -3.50 3.84
N ASP A 152 3.90 -3.47 5.13
CA ASP A 152 4.79 -3.87 6.21
C ASP A 152 4.14 -4.95 7.09
N HIS A 153 4.73 -6.15 7.14
CA HIS A 153 4.27 -7.22 8.04
C HIS A 153 4.64 -6.94 9.51
N GLY A 154 5.59 -6.07 9.74
CA GLY A 154 6.30 -5.97 11.00
C GLY A 154 7.35 -7.07 11.16
N ASN A 155 8.24 -6.89 12.13
CA ASN A 155 9.26 -7.87 12.51
C ASN A 155 8.69 -8.76 13.63
N ALA A 156 8.24 -9.95 13.25
CA ALA A 156 7.67 -10.92 14.18
C ALA A 156 8.76 -11.48 15.12
N PRO A 157 8.44 -11.75 16.40
CA PRO A 157 9.33 -12.46 17.29
C PRO A 157 9.67 -13.86 16.77
N PRO A 158 10.85 -14.44 17.10
CA PRO A 158 11.23 -15.77 16.68
C PRO A 158 10.14 -16.82 17.01
N GLY A 159 9.77 -17.63 16.01
CA GLY A 159 8.76 -18.66 16.13
C GLY A 159 7.31 -18.20 15.98
N VAL A 160 7.07 -16.91 15.78
CA VAL A 160 5.75 -16.36 15.43
C VAL A 160 5.67 -16.21 13.92
N SER A 161 4.53 -16.58 13.33
CA SER A 161 4.30 -16.37 11.91
C SER A 161 4.12 -14.88 11.60
N ASP A 162 4.81 -14.36 10.57
CA ASP A 162 4.66 -12.98 10.11
C ASP A 162 3.20 -12.65 9.77
N ARG A 163 2.45 -13.63 9.22
CA ARG A 163 1.03 -13.47 8.89
C ARG A 163 0.17 -13.29 10.14
N GLN A 164 0.43 -14.10 11.19
CA GLN A 164 -0.27 -13.98 12.47
C GLN A 164 0.08 -12.65 13.15
N PHE A 165 1.39 -12.34 13.22
CA PHE A 165 1.89 -11.11 13.83
C PHE A 165 1.28 -9.86 13.20
N ARG A 166 1.16 -9.85 11.86
CA ARG A 166 0.49 -8.76 11.15
C ARG A 166 -0.96 -8.57 11.59
N PHE A 167 -1.72 -9.68 11.75
CA PHE A 167 -3.12 -9.59 12.16
C PHE A 167 -3.29 -9.21 13.62
N ASP A 168 -2.40 -9.66 14.50
CA ASP A 168 -2.35 -9.21 15.89
C ASP A 168 -2.09 -7.68 15.96
N TYR A 169 -1.16 -7.18 15.15
CA TYR A 169 -0.90 -5.75 15.02
C TYR A 169 -2.10 -4.97 14.45
N LEU A 170 -2.75 -5.46 13.42
CA LEU A 170 -3.95 -4.82 12.86
C LEU A 170 -5.05 -4.73 13.93
N ASP A 171 -5.28 -5.81 14.71
CA ASP A 171 -6.26 -5.83 15.79
C ASP A 171 -5.96 -4.79 16.88
N GLU A 172 -4.71 -4.73 17.33
CA GLU A 172 -4.26 -3.74 18.32
C GLU A 172 -4.53 -2.32 17.82
N ARG A 173 -4.15 -2.00 16.58
CA ARG A 173 -4.33 -0.65 16.01
C ARG A 173 -5.79 -0.26 15.84
N ILE A 174 -6.63 -1.16 15.34
CA ILE A 174 -8.06 -0.92 15.13
C ILE A 174 -8.75 -0.74 16.49
N ARG A 175 -8.41 -1.51 17.51
CA ARG A 175 -8.97 -1.35 18.86
C ARG A 175 -8.54 -0.06 19.53
N ALA A 176 -7.31 0.39 19.28
CA ALA A 176 -6.81 1.66 19.82
C ALA A 176 -7.48 2.88 19.15
N ARG A 177 -7.64 2.85 17.84
CA ARG A 177 -8.31 3.89 17.05
C ARG A 177 -8.96 3.28 15.82
N ASN A 178 -10.28 3.15 15.84
CA ASN A 178 -11.06 2.53 14.77
C ASN A 178 -11.20 3.47 13.55
N SER A 179 -10.11 3.61 12.78
CA SER A 179 -10.03 4.43 11.55
C SER A 179 -9.00 3.84 10.60
N LEU A 180 -9.18 3.98 9.29
CA LEU A 180 -8.20 3.57 8.29
C LEU A 180 -6.88 4.34 8.41
N SER A 181 -6.91 5.59 8.85
CA SER A 181 -5.70 6.40 9.10
C SER A 181 -4.91 6.00 10.35
N THR A 182 -5.41 5.04 11.16
CA THR A 182 -4.65 4.50 12.31
C THR A 182 -3.34 3.82 11.91
N PHE A 183 -3.22 3.45 10.62
CA PHE A 183 -2.04 2.79 10.04
C PHE A 183 -1.05 3.77 9.42
N ALA A 184 -1.25 5.09 9.63
CA ALA A 184 -0.34 6.14 9.20
C ALA A 184 0.41 6.74 10.40
N PHE A 185 1.69 7.09 10.20
CA PHE A 185 2.59 7.59 11.22
C PHE A 185 3.42 8.77 10.70
N LEU A 186 3.66 9.75 11.54
CA LEU A 186 4.78 10.65 11.33
C LEU A 186 6.09 9.84 11.48
N SER A 187 7.11 10.17 10.72
CA SER A 187 8.39 9.42 10.73
C SER A 187 9.02 9.27 12.13
N SER A 188 8.74 10.21 13.07
CA SER A 188 9.17 10.12 14.47
C SER A 188 8.37 9.12 15.31
N ASP A 189 7.20 8.68 14.86
CA ASP A 189 6.22 7.94 15.67
C ASP A 189 5.99 6.52 15.15
N ILE A 190 6.81 6.08 14.19
CA ILE A 190 6.71 4.73 13.61
C ILE A 190 7.01 3.69 14.69
N PRO A 191 6.12 2.71 14.92
CA PRO A 191 6.40 1.63 15.86
C PRO A 191 7.69 0.88 15.49
N PRO A 192 8.59 0.56 16.46
CA PRO A 192 9.86 -0.11 16.18
C PRO A 192 9.72 -1.47 15.46
N ILE A 193 8.56 -2.12 15.62
CA ILE A 193 8.25 -3.39 14.96
C ILE A 193 7.95 -3.23 13.46
N MET A 194 7.63 -2.02 12.99
CA MET A 194 7.35 -1.72 11.59
C MET A 194 8.66 -1.39 10.86
N THR A 195 9.47 -2.41 10.62
CA THR A 195 10.86 -2.25 10.15
C THR A 195 10.96 -1.74 8.73
N ARG A 196 10.02 -2.08 7.86
CA ARG A 196 10.00 -1.57 6.49
C ARG A 196 9.56 -0.10 6.43
N LEU A 197 8.59 0.33 7.27
CA LEU A 197 8.24 1.74 7.43
C LEU A 197 9.41 2.55 7.98
N GLN A 198 10.17 1.99 8.96
CA GLN A 198 11.40 2.58 9.46
C GLN A 198 12.44 2.73 8.35
N ALA A 199 12.66 1.70 7.52
CA ALA A 199 13.59 1.72 6.40
C ALA A 199 13.22 2.81 5.36
N VAL A 200 11.93 3.03 5.11
CA VAL A 200 11.47 4.16 4.29
C VAL A 200 11.86 5.50 4.93
N ALA A 201 11.64 5.67 6.23
CA ALA A 201 12.00 6.89 6.94
C ALA A 201 13.52 7.12 6.93
N ASP A 202 14.31 6.05 7.10
CA ASP A 202 15.77 6.12 7.07
C ASP A 202 16.30 6.50 5.67
N SER A 203 15.71 5.97 4.60
CA SER A 203 16.08 6.32 3.22
C SER A 203 15.71 7.78 2.84
N ALA A 204 14.82 8.39 3.61
CA ALA A 204 14.31 9.73 3.40
C ALA A 204 14.76 10.73 4.48
N ARG A 205 15.80 10.41 5.26
CA ARG A 205 16.26 11.21 6.42
C ARG A 205 16.61 12.66 6.07
N ASP A 206 17.08 12.90 4.86
CA ASP A 206 17.52 14.23 4.40
C ASP A 206 16.37 15.08 3.78
N LEU A 207 15.13 14.65 3.91
CA LEU A 207 13.99 15.44 3.44
C LEU A 207 13.86 16.75 4.24
N PRO A 208 13.64 17.89 3.56
CA PRO A 208 13.51 19.19 4.22
C PRO A 208 12.12 19.46 4.80
N CYS A 209 11.22 18.49 4.75
CA CYS A 209 9.83 18.59 5.19
C CYS A 209 9.38 17.32 5.95
N PRO A 210 8.26 17.36 6.69
CA PRO A 210 7.72 16.19 7.36
C PRO A 210 7.50 15.02 6.42
N LEU A 211 7.82 13.82 6.90
CA LEU A 211 7.50 12.55 6.25
C LEU A 211 6.42 11.81 7.02
N VAL A 212 5.36 11.44 6.33
CA VAL A 212 4.33 10.51 6.81
C VAL A 212 4.51 9.17 6.11
N VAL A 213 4.42 8.08 6.85
CA VAL A 213 4.44 6.71 6.28
C VAL A 213 3.14 5.99 6.64
N MET A 214 2.71 5.06 5.78
CA MET A 214 1.45 4.34 5.98
C MET A 214 1.52 2.94 5.38
N ASP A 215 0.69 2.02 5.88
CA ASP A 215 0.42 0.75 5.22
C ASP A 215 -0.39 0.98 3.92
N THR A 216 0.09 0.40 2.80
CA THR A 216 -0.47 0.62 1.45
C THR A 216 -1.93 0.14 1.32
N ALA A 217 -2.30 -0.97 1.97
CA ALA A 217 -3.63 -1.54 1.80
C ALA A 217 -4.74 -0.67 2.43
N PRO A 218 -4.62 -0.20 3.68
CA PRO A 218 -5.52 0.82 4.23
C PRO A 218 -5.49 2.15 3.46
N ALA A 219 -4.33 2.56 2.91
CA ALA A 219 -4.23 3.77 2.09
C ALA A 219 -5.08 3.66 0.82
N ALA A 220 -5.00 2.52 0.10
CA ALA A 220 -5.79 2.28 -1.10
C ALA A 220 -7.31 2.28 -0.80
N VAL A 221 -7.72 1.67 0.31
CA VAL A 221 -9.13 1.65 0.76
C VAL A 221 -9.61 3.05 1.13
N LEU A 222 -8.83 3.78 1.93
CA LEU A 222 -9.15 5.16 2.32
C LEU A 222 -9.29 6.06 1.08
N GLY A 223 -8.36 5.93 0.12
CA GLY A 223 -8.40 6.71 -1.11
C GLY A 223 -9.58 6.37 -2.02
N ALA A 224 -9.97 5.10 -2.10
CA ALA A 224 -11.15 4.68 -2.86
C ALA A 224 -12.45 5.34 -2.37
N MET A 225 -12.52 5.66 -1.07
CA MET A 225 -13.68 6.34 -0.47
C MET A 225 -13.89 7.78 -0.98
N PHE A 226 -12.88 8.39 -1.63
CA PHE A 226 -13.02 9.71 -2.27
C PHE A 226 -13.58 9.65 -3.69
N ASP A 227 -14.02 8.50 -4.16
CA ASP A 227 -14.81 8.43 -5.39
C ASP A 227 -16.11 9.24 -5.23
N SER A 228 -16.37 10.15 -6.17
CA SER A 228 -17.48 11.10 -6.09
C SER A 228 -18.85 10.43 -5.99
N LYS A 229 -19.00 9.23 -6.55
CA LYS A 229 -20.25 8.45 -6.44
C LYS A 229 -20.44 7.86 -5.03
N LEU A 230 -19.37 7.60 -4.32
CA LEU A 230 -19.43 7.15 -2.91
C LEU A 230 -19.65 8.34 -1.97
N SER A 231 -19.09 9.51 -2.29
CA SER A 231 -19.14 10.70 -1.44
C SER A 231 -20.54 11.34 -1.34
N VAL A 232 -21.43 11.11 -2.28
CA VAL A 232 -22.84 11.56 -2.20
C VAL A 232 -23.54 11.00 -0.96
N TYR A 233 -23.07 9.88 -0.45
CA TYR A 233 -23.58 9.27 0.78
C TYR A 233 -22.99 9.86 2.07
N HIS A 234 -21.94 10.71 1.96
CA HIS A 234 -21.36 11.44 3.09
C HIS A 234 -22.02 12.80 3.39
N SER A 235 -22.89 13.30 2.51
CA SER A 235 -23.29 14.72 2.48
C SER A 235 -24.40 15.11 3.45
N ASN A 236 -24.97 14.21 4.24
CA ASN A 236 -26.03 14.59 5.18
C ASN A 236 -25.56 15.24 6.51
N ASN A 237 -24.24 15.29 6.76
CA ASN A 237 -23.69 15.99 7.93
C ASN A 237 -22.63 17.04 7.50
N LEU A 238 -23.10 18.16 6.96
CA LEU A 238 -22.29 19.32 6.54
C LEU A 238 -21.49 19.98 7.70
N HIS A 239 -21.62 19.50 8.92
CA HIS A 239 -20.94 20.04 10.12
C HIS A 239 -19.85 19.12 10.70
N ASP A 240 -19.68 17.90 10.21
CA ASP A 240 -18.58 17.05 10.67
C ASP A 240 -17.31 17.41 9.92
N THR A 241 -16.42 18.10 10.65
CA THR A 241 -15.09 18.51 10.16
C THR A 241 -14.11 17.35 10.04
N HIS A 242 -14.49 16.13 10.40
CA HIS A 242 -13.68 14.92 10.26
C HIS A 242 -14.06 14.13 9.01
N PRO A 243 -13.13 13.97 8.04
CA PRO A 243 -13.35 13.14 6.83
C PRO A 243 -13.37 11.64 7.11
N SER A 244 -13.10 11.24 8.33
CA SER A 244 -13.31 9.88 8.83
C SER A 244 -14.77 9.58 9.20
N SER A 245 -15.72 10.53 9.03
CA SER A 245 -17.15 10.22 9.12
C SER A 245 -17.50 9.29 7.94
N LEU A 246 -17.59 8.02 8.26
CA LEU A 246 -17.98 6.96 7.34
C LEU A 246 -19.43 7.19 6.84
N PRO A 247 -19.81 6.58 5.71
CA PRO A 247 -21.10 6.83 5.08
C PRO A 247 -22.25 6.62 6.04
N THR A 248 -23.32 7.40 5.87
CA THR A 248 -24.63 7.22 6.54
C THR A 248 -25.31 5.87 6.21
N ARG A 249 -24.61 4.99 5.50
CA ARG A 249 -25.00 3.61 5.23
C ARG A 249 -24.68 2.72 6.41
N LYS A 250 -25.53 1.71 6.63
CA LYS A 250 -25.31 0.73 7.68
C LYS A 250 -23.94 0.02 7.58
N ALA A 251 -23.52 -0.34 6.37
CA ALA A 251 -22.20 -0.89 6.09
C ALA A 251 -21.88 -0.89 4.59
N MET A 252 -20.60 -1.06 4.23
CA MET A 252 -20.12 -1.39 2.89
C MET A 252 -18.85 -2.23 3.01
N ILE A 253 -18.51 -2.98 1.96
CA ILE A 253 -17.23 -3.67 1.86
C ILE A 253 -16.39 -3.01 0.80
N VAL A 254 -15.18 -2.59 1.15
CA VAL A 254 -14.20 -2.02 0.22
C VAL A 254 -13.03 -2.99 0.09
N CYS A 255 -12.83 -3.51 -1.11
CA CYS A 255 -11.81 -4.51 -1.42
C CYS A 255 -10.74 -3.91 -2.33
N ASN A 256 -9.48 -3.96 -1.89
CA ASN A 256 -8.30 -3.69 -2.72
C ASN A 256 -7.74 -5.00 -3.25
N VAL A 257 -7.82 -5.22 -4.57
CA VAL A 257 -7.22 -6.39 -5.24
C VAL A 257 -5.86 -5.99 -5.80
N GLY A 258 -4.84 -6.10 -4.97
CA GLY A 258 -3.46 -5.76 -5.31
C GLY A 258 -2.76 -6.84 -6.13
N ASN A 259 -1.52 -6.56 -6.60
CA ASN A 259 -0.73 -7.53 -7.34
C ASN A 259 -0.27 -8.72 -6.49
N PHE A 260 -0.05 -8.53 -5.20
CA PHE A 260 0.47 -9.55 -4.28
C PHE A 260 -0.50 -9.87 -3.14
N HIS A 261 -1.19 -8.87 -2.58
CA HIS A 261 -2.17 -9.01 -1.52
C HIS A 261 -3.54 -8.50 -1.94
N THR A 262 -4.57 -9.21 -1.53
CA THR A 262 -5.97 -8.81 -1.61
C THR A 262 -6.49 -8.60 -0.21
N LEU A 263 -7.00 -7.40 0.08
CA LEU A 263 -7.50 -7.04 1.40
C LEU A 263 -8.88 -6.42 1.25
N ALA A 264 -9.81 -6.80 2.13
CA ALA A 264 -11.15 -6.22 2.18
C ALA A 264 -11.48 -5.75 3.59
N PHE A 265 -11.96 -4.50 3.71
CA PHE A 265 -12.56 -3.95 4.91
C PHE A 265 -14.07 -3.93 4.82
N ARG A 266 -14.75 -4.36 5.86
CA ARG A 266 -16.14 -4.00 6.10
C ARG A 266 -16.14 -2.73 6.94
N LEU A 267 -16.73 -1.68 6.39
CA LEU A 267 -16.83 -0.35 7.00
C LEU A 267 -18.29 -0.07 7.34
N GLY A 268 -18.56 0.39 8.54
CA GLY A 268 -19.89 0.76 9.02
C GLY A 268 -19.89 2.11 9.73
N GLU A 269 -21.00 2.44 10.39
CA GLU A 269 -21.18 3.75 11.06
C GLU A 269 -20.12 4.02 12.15
N LYS A 270 -19.59 2.97 12.78
CA LYS A 270 -18.63 3.07 13.89
C LYS A 270 -17.18 2.91 13.46
N GLY A 271 -16.91 2.78 12.17
CA GLY A 271 -15.57 2.53 11.64
C GLY A 271 -15.41 1.17 10.99
N ILE A 272 -14.27 0.53 11.20
CA ILE A 272 -13.95 -0.80 10.71
C ILE A 272 -14.74 -1.83 11.52
N GLU A 273 -15.58 -2.60 10.85
CA GLU A 273 -16.40 -3.67 11.42
C GLU A 273 -15.80 -5.06 11.18
N GLY A 274 -14.88 -5.16 10.23
CA GLY A 274 -14.15 -6.39 9.94
C GLY A 274 -13.13 -6.18 8.82
N VAL A 275 -12.18 -7.09 8.73
CA VAL A 275 -11.13 -7.09 7.71
C VAL A 275 -10.62 -8.49 7.45
N PHE A 276 -10.25 -8.80 6.22
CA PHE A 276 -9.40 -9.95 5.91
C PHE A 276 -8.32 -9.57 4.90
N GLU A 277 -7.25 -10.36 4.89
CA GLU A 277 -6.16 -10.22 3.93
C GLU A 277 -5.69 -11.60 3.45
N HIS A 278 -5.55 -11.72 2.12
CA HIS A 278 -5.12 -12.96 1.46
C HIS A 278 -4.06 -12.66 0.39
N HIS A 279 -3.23 -13.66 0.04
CA HIS A 279 -2.35 -13.54 -1.12
C HIS A 279 -3.15 -13.59 -2.41
N THR A 280 -2.95 -12.61 -3.30
CA THR A 280 -3.69 -12.53 -4.58
C THR A 280 -3.39 -13.70 -5.51
N GLY A 281 -2.22 -14.32 -5.39
CA GLY A 281 -1.84 -15.50 -6.17
C GLY A 281 -2.51 -16.80 -5.74
N GLU A 282 -3.03 -16.84 -4.50
CA GLU A 282 -3.63 -18.03 -3.88
C GLU A 282 -5.17 -17.94 -3.81
N ILE A 283 -5.76 -16.86 -4.34
CA ILE A 283 -7.20 -16.62 -4.28
C ILE A 283 -7.77 -16.48 -5.69
N ASP A 284 -8.81 -17.26 -5.99
CA ASP A 284 -9.63 -17.11 -7.19
C ASP A 284 -10.91 -16.32 -6.90
N LEU A 285 -11.68 -16.00 -7.94
CA LEU A 285 -12.91 -15.21 -7.77
C LEU A 285 -13.96 -15.91 -6.90
N PRO A 286 -14.27 -17.22 -7.05
CA PRO A 286 -15.23 -17.90 -6.16
C PRO A 286 -14.82 -17.85 -4.68
N LYS A 287 -13.54 -18.04 -4.38
CA LYS A 287 -13.00 -17.94 -3.02
C LYS A 287 -13.13 -16.52 -2.49
N LEU A 288 -12.72 -15.52 -3.27
CA LEU A 288 -12.83 -14.11 -2.90
C LEU A 288 -14.28 -13.69 -2.62
N GLU A 289 -15.22 -14.07 -3.50
CA GLU A 289 -16.65 -13.83 -3.27
C GLU A 289 -17.16 -14.52 -2.00
N GLY A 290 -16.68 -15.74 -1.73
CA GLY A 290 -17.02 -16.49 -0.50
C GLY A 290 -16.57 -15.77 0.76
N LEU A 291 -15.32 -15.27 0.79
CA LEU A 291 -14.77 -14.51 1.91
C LEU A 291 -15.51 -13.18 2.11
N ILE A 292 -15.81 -12.47 1.03
CA ILE A 292 -16.60 -11.23 1.07
C ILE A 292 -17.99 -11.49 1.66
N ARG A 293 -18.66 -12.59 1.30
CA ARG A 293 -19.96 -12.97 1.87
C ARG A 293 -19.89 -13.26 3.37
N LYS A 294 -18.88 -14.02 3.80
CA LYS A 294 -18.63 -14.29 5.21
C LYS A 294 -18.29 -13.01 5.99
N LEU A 295 -17.55 -12.08 5.39
CA LEU A 295 -17.28 -10.77 5.99
C LEU A 295 -18.57 -9.94 6.16
N ALA A 296 -19.49 -10.04 5.20
CA ALA A 296 -20.77 -9.34 5.26
C ALA A 296 -21.72 -9.93 6.29
N ASP A 297 -21.86 -11.25 6.34
CA ASP A 297 -22.76 -11.93 7.28
C ASP A 297 -22.16 -12.13 8.68
N ALA A 298 -20.97 -11.56 8.94
CA ALA A 298 -20.22 -11.64 10.17
C ALA A 298 -19.84 -13.06 10.61
N SER A 299 -19.84 -14.03 9.68
CA SER A 299 -19.45 -15.43 9.96
C SER A 299 -17.97 -15.71 9.69
N LEU A 300 -17.23 -14.74 9.14
CA LEU A 300 -15.82 -14.89 8.78
C LEU A 300 -14.96 -15.11 10.02
N LYS A 301 -14.15 -16.17 10.01
CA LYS A 301 -13.20 -16.51 11.06
C LYS A 301 -11.77 -16.33 10.57
N HIS A 302 -10.85 -16.13 11.51
CA HIS A 302 -9.42 -16.02 11.21
C HIS A 302 -8.92 -17.25 10.44
N GLU A 303 -9.29 -18.44 10.86
CA GLU A 303 -8.88 -19.72 10.28
C GLU A 303 -9.38 -19.91 8.85
N ASP A 304 -10.53 -19.32 8.47
CA ASP A 304 -11.06 -19.37 7.10
C ASP A 304 -10.08 -18.77 6.07
N VAL A 305 -9.21 -17.88 6.53
CA VAL A 305 -8.22 -17.16 5.70
C VAL A 305 -6.81 -17.68 6.00
N PHE A 306 -6.44 -17.81 7.27
CA PHE A 306 -5.09 -18.18 7.69
C PHE A 306 -4.70 -19.60 7.26
N ASP A 307 -5.60 -20.57 7.44
CA ASP A 307 -5.36 -21.98 7.08
C ASP A 307 -5.35 -22.18 5.55
N ASP A 308 -5.93 -21.24 4.80
CA ASP A 308 -5.94 -21.22 3.34
C ASP A 308 -4.79 -20.35 2.75
N MET A 309 -3.68 -20.24 3.44
CA MET A 309 -2.49 -19.49 3.03
C MET A 309 -2.66 -17.95 3.01
N GLY A 310 -3.78 -17.42 3.49
CA GLY A 310 -3.96 -15.98 3.69
C GLY A 310 -3.33 -15.50 4.99
N HIS A 311 -3.43 -14.20 5.28
CA HIS A 311 -2.88 -13.62 6.51
C HIS A 311 -3.82 -13.80 7.70
N GLY A 312 -5.15 -13.70 7.48
CA GLY A 312 -6.15 -13.86 8.51
C GLY A 312 -7.37 -12.97 8.33
N ALA A 313 -8.24 -12.96 9.33
CA ALA A 313 -9.42 -12.12 9.37
C ALA A 313 -9.71 -11.65 10.81
N LEU A 314 -10.36 -10.49 10.91
CA LEU A 314 -10.86 -9.91 12.16
C LEU A 314 -12.32 -9.50 11.97
N MET A 315 -13.15 -9.74 12.98
CA MET A 315 -14.55 -9.30 13.02
C MET A 315 -14.81 -8.54 14.32
N TYR A 316 -15.46 -7.39 14.22
CA TYR A 316 -15.81 -6.51 15.35
C TYR A 316 -17.31 -6.30 15.52
N THR A 317 -18.12 -6.97 14.70
CA THR A 317 -19.58 -6.94 14.74
C THR A 317 -20.13 -8.36 14.53
N ASP A 318 -21.32 -8.61 15.04
CA ASP A 318 -22.15 -9.79 14.77
C ASP A 318 -23.38 -9.45 13.89
N GLU A 319 -23.49 -8.18 13.47
CA GLU A 319 -24.58 -7.71 12.61
C GLU A 319 -24.41 -8.22 11.17
N VAL A 320 -25.49 -8.75 10.61
CA VAL A 320 -25.53 -9.21 9.23
C VAL A 320 -25.73 -8.01 8.29
N PHE A 321 -24.85 -7.89 7.31
CA PHE A 321 -24.97 -6.95 6.23
C PHE A 321 -25.48 -7.67 4.97
N GLU A 322 -26.71 -7.37 4.56
CA GLU A 322 -27.36 -8.00 3.39
C GLU A 322 -26.95 -7.30 2.09
N PHE A 323 -26.38 -8.06 1.16
CA PHE A 323 -26.05 -7.59 -0.19
C PHE A 323 -27.25 -7.41 -1.12
N GLY A 324 -27.02 -6.66 -2.19
CA GLY A 324 -27.91 -6.56 -3.34
C GLY A 324 -29.00 -5.53 -3.19
N LYS A 325 -28.94 -4.72 -2.15
CA LYS A 325 -29.85 -3.59 -1.93
C LYS A 325 -29.34 -2.31 -2.59
N ASP A 326 -28.02 -2.23 -2.80
CA ASP A 326 -27.38 -1.05 -3.37
C ASP A 326 -26.18 -1.45 -4.24
N GLU A 327 -25.88 -0.66 -5.29
CA GLU A 327 -24.76 -0.89 -6.19
C GLU A 327 -23.40 -0.70 -5.52
N PHE A 328 -23.33 -0.04 -4.35
CA PHE A 328 -22.11 0.25 -3.59
C PHE A 328 -21.92 -0.67 -2.38
N ASP A 329 -22.72 -1.74 -2.25
CA ASP A 329 -22.55 -2.72 -1.17
C ASP A 329 -21.14 -3.33 -1.17
N VAL A 330 -20.57 -3.55 -2.36
CA VAL A 330 -19.18 -3.97 -2.56
C VAL A 330 -18.50 -3.00 -3.51
N VAL A 331 -17.44 -2.39 -3.02
CA VAL A 331 -16.57 -1.46 -3.76
C VAL A 331 -15.22 -2.13 -3.98
N VAL A 332 -14.70 -2.06 -5.21
CA VAL A 332 -13.41 -2.70 -5.55
C VAL A 332 -12.47 -1.67 -6.14
N THR A 333 -11.22 -1.70 -5.69
CA THR A 333 -10.09 -0.95 -6.22
C THR A 333 -8.88 -1.89 -6.45
N GLY A 334 -7.79 -1.36 -6.95
CA GLY A 334 -6.54 -2.08 -7.13
C GLY A 334 -6.31 -2.59 -8.56
N PRO A 335 -5.03 -2.87 -8.90
CA PRO A 335 -4.60 -3.20 -10.27
C PRO A 335 -5.17 -4.50 -10.80
N ARG A 336 -5.58 -5.43 -9.93
CA ARG A 336 -6.17 -6.73 -10.33
C ARG A 336 -7.69 -6.80 -10.15
N ARG A 337 -8.36 -5.67 -9.97
CA ARG A 337 -9.84 -5.57 -9.87
C ARG A 337 -10.59 -6.24 -11.02
N SER A 338 -9.94 -6.41 -12.19
CA SER A 338 -10.50 -7.14 -13.33
C SER A 338 -10.82 -8.61 -13.01
N MET A 339 -10.35 -9.16 -11.90
CA MET A 339 -10.77 -10.47 -11.40
C MET A 339 -12.30 -10.55 -11.28
N PHE A 340 -12.96 -9.49 -10.86
CA PHE A 340 -14.43 -9.40 -10.79
C PHE A 340 -15.11 -9.15 -12.14
N ALA A 341 -14.40 -8.61 -13.13
CA ALA A 341 -14.97 -8.30 -14.45
C ALA A 341 -15.09 -9.52 -15.37
N LEU A 342 -14.46 -10.64 -15.00
CA LEU A 342 -14.41 -11.87 -15.82
C LEU A 342 -15.65 -12.76 -15.69
N THR A 343 -16.73 -12.31 -15.06
CA THR A 343 -18.01 -13.03 -14.98
C THR A 343 -19.02 -12.52 -15.99
N PRO A 344 -19.01 -13.03 -17.27
CA PRO A 344 -19.92 -12.53 -18.31
C PRO A 344 -21.27 -13.23 -18.35
N THR A 345 -21.61 -14.12 -17.41
CA THR A 345 -22.86 -14.88 -17.58
C THR A 345 -23.63 -15.06 -16.28
N PRO A 346 -24.95 -14.75 -16.25
CA PRO A 346 -25.81 -15.24 -15.19
C PRO A 346 -25.73 -16.77 -15.17
N SER A 347 -25.35 -17.35 -14.03
CA SER A 347 -25.41 -18.82 -13.88
C SER A 347 -26.80 -19.31 -14.27
N PRO A 348 -26.89 -20.40 -15.11
CA PRO A 348 -28.17 -20.98 -15.47
C PRO A 348 -28.95 -21.54 -14.27
N TYR A 349 -28.37 -21.58 -13.10
CA TYR A 349 -28.93 -22.17 -11.89
C TYR A 349 -29.51 -21.17 -10.89
N GLY A 350 -29.84 -19.95 -11.27
CA GLY A 350 -30.81 -19.09 -10.58
C GLY A 350 -30.70 -18.86 -9.05
N ARG A 351 -29.64 -19.29 -8.39
CA ARG A 351 -29.40 -19.05 -6.96
C ARG A 351 -27.89 -18.85 -6.72
N GLY A 352 -27.48 -17.62 -6.52
CA GLY A 352 -26.12 -17.21 -6.24
C GLY A 352 -25.64 -16.25 -7.29
N GLY A 353 -26.22 -15.04 -7.29
CA GLY A 353 -25.70 -13.96 -8.13
C GLY A 353 -24.24 -13.70 -7.75
N SER A 354 -23.33 -13.67 -8.73
CA SER A 354 -22.02 -13.10 -8.55
C SER A 354 -22.19 -11.70 -7.97
N LEU A 355 -21.30 -11.31 -7.05
CA LEU A 355 -21.25 -9.96 -6.55
C LEU A 355 -21.10 -9.01 -7.76
N ARG A 356 -21.83 -7.93 -7.77
CA ARG A 356 -21.70 -6.86 -8.77
C ARG A 356 -21.01 -5.67 -8.11
N PRO A 357 -19.68 -5.68 -7.98
CA PRO A 357 -18.98 -4.64 -7.29
C PRO A 357 -19.01 -3.34 -8.10
N TYR A 358 -19.05 -2.23 -7.39
CA TYR A 358 -18.71 -0.94 -7.93
C TYR A 358 -17.18 -0.81 -8.05
N PHE A 359 -16.68 -0.40 -9.20
CA PHE A 359 -15.25 -0.19 -9.44
C PHE A 359 -14.91 1.28 -9.13
N ALA A 360 -14.36 1.53 -7.94
CA ALA A 360 -13.96 2.87 -7.54
C ALA A 360 -12.82 3.41 -8.41
N ALA A 361 -12.95 4.68 -8.78
CA ALA A 361 -11.95 5.44 -9.52
C ALA A 361 -11.97 6.91 -9.03
N PRO A 362 -11.46 7.17 -7.81
CA PRO A 362 -11.48 8.50 -7.22
C PRO A 362 -10.81 9.50 -8.16
N PHE A 363 -11.47 10.63 -8.41
CA PHE A 363 -11.02 11.67 -9.35
C PHE A 363 -10.62 11.10 -10.74
N GLY A 364 -11.36 10.05 -11.19
CA GLY A 364 -11.14 9.42 -12.49
C GLY A 364 -9.94 8.47 -12.57
N ASP A 365 -9.18 8.26 -11.48
CA ASP A 365 -7.96 7.46 -11.51
C ASP A 365 -7.88 6.46 -10.36
N MET A 366 -8.07 5.18 -10.70
CA MET A 366 -8.00 4.07 -9.74
C MET A 366 -6.55 3.79 -9.30
N MET A 367 -5.56 3.93 -10.21
CA MET A 367 -4.18 3.51 -9.92
C MET A 367 -3.57 4.31 -8.78
N ILE A 368 -3.91 5.58 -8.64
CA ILE A 368 -3.42 6.43 -7.57
C ILE A 368 -4.37 6.55 -6.37
N ALA A 369 -5.32 5.61 -6.21
CA ALA A 369 -6.21 5.62 -5.05
C ALA A 369 -5.44 5.64 -3.72
N GLY A 370 -4.37 4.85 -3.59
CA GLY A 370 -3.50 4.87 -2.41
C GLY A 370 -2.87 6.24 -2.13
N CYS A 371 -2.50 6.99 -3.18
CA CYS A 371 -1.98 8.35 -3.02
C CYS A 371 -3.03 9.32 -2.44
N PHE A 372 -4.31 9.19 -2.81
CA PHE A 372 -5.37 10.00 -2.22
C PHE A 372 -5.62 9.63 -0.76
N GLY A 373 -5.54 8.34 -0.40
CA GLY A 373 -5.61 7.90 0.99
C GLY A 373 -4.43 8.42 1.82
N LEU A 374 -3.23 8.37 1.28
CA LEU A 374 -2.03 8.98 1.89
C LEU A 374 -2.20 10.48 2.10
N LEU A 375 -2.74 11.19 1.11
CA LEU A 375 -2.99 12.62 1.21
C LEU A 375 -3.96 12.93 2.36
N ALA A 376 -5.05 12.16 2.50
CA ALA A 376 -6.00 12.29 3.58
C ALA A 376 -5.37 11.99 4.95
N ALA A 377 -4.63 10.88 5.07
CA ALA A 377 -3.94 10.50 6.30
C ALA A 377 -2.88 11.54 6.72
N THR A 378 -2.16 12.12 5.74
CA THR A 378 -1.21 13.20 5.98
C THR A 378 -1.90 14.43 6.58
N ALA A 379 -3.06 14.80 6.06
CA ALA A 379 -3.85 15.92 6.57
C ALA A 379 -4.40 15.68 7.99
N GLU A 380 -4.69 14.43 8.37
CA GLU A 380 -5.06 14.08 9.74
C GLU A 380 -3.87 14.17 10.72
N ILE A 381 -2.67 13.80 10.27
CA ILE A 381 -1.45 13.80 11.10
C ILE A 381 -0.86 15.21 11.21
N LEU A 382 -0.97 16.01 10.17
CA LEU A 382 -0.44 17.38 10.08
C LEU A 382 -1.60 18.38 9.99
N PRO A 383 -2.17 18.85 11.12
CA PRO A 383 -3.39 19.67 11.15
C PRO A 383 -3.31 20.97 10.35
N ASP A 384 -2.12 21.55 10.20
CA ASP A 384 -1.91 22.76 9.39
C ASP A 384 -2.20 22.55 7.90
N LEU A 385 -2.19 21.30 7.44
CA LEU A 385 -2.48 20.91 6.07
C LEU A 385 -3.95 20.47 5.87
N ALA A 386 -4.70 20.30 6.96
CA ALA A 386 -6.01 19.65 6.96
C ALA A 386 -7.04 20.39 6.11
N GLU A 387 -7.22 21.72 6.35
CA GLU A 387 -8.26 22.48 5.68
C GLU A 387 -8.13 22.48 4.15
N PRO A 388 -6.97 22.85 3.55
CA PRO A 388 -6.85 22.85 2.10
C PRO A 388 -6.92 21.46 1.48
N VAL A 389 -6.35 20.42 2.14
CA VAL A 389 -6.37 19.06 1.62
C VAL A 389 -7.78 18.48 1.62
N PHE A 390 -8.49 18.54 2.74
CA PHE A 390 -9.84 18.02 2.82
C PHE A 390 -10.83 18.84 2.01
N GLY A 391 -10.62 20.15 1.86
CA GLY A 391 -11.37 20.98 0.95
C GLY A 391 -11.27 20.47 -0.49
N SER A 392 -10.05 20.19 -0.95
CA SER A 392 -9.80 19.62 -2.29
C SER A 392 -10.34 18.20 -2.43
N LEU A 393 -10.10 17.31 -1.46
CA LEU A 393 -10.57 15.92 -1.51
C LEU A 393 -12.11 15.80 -1.56
N ARG A 394 -12.83 16.71 -0.89
CA ARG A 394 -14.31 16.73 -0.92
C ARG A 394 -14.88 17.30 -2.21
N SER A 395 -14.26 18.35 -2.75
CA SER A 395 -14.79 19.10 -3.89
C SER A 395 -14.19 18.68 -5.24
N GLY A 396 -13.04 18.01 -5.24
CA GLY A 396 -12.20 17.80 -6.42
C GLY A 396 -11.47 19.06 -6.86
N ARG A 397 -11.69 20.21 -6.21
CA ARG A 397 -11.25 21.53 -6.66
C ARG A 397 -10.12 22.08 -5.80
N GLY A 398 -9.17 22.77 -6.44
CA GLY A 398 -8.18 23.62 -5.80
C GLY A 398 -8.63 25.07 -5.75
N ARG A 399 -7.66 26.00 -5.74
CA ARG A 399 -7.92 27.45 -5.75
C ARG A 399 -8.32 27.99 -7.11
N GLY A 400 -8.44 27.13 -8.14
CA GLY A 400 -8.87 27.52 -9.48
C GLY A 400 -7.78 28.20 -10.31
N VAL A 401 -6.50 27.99 -9.96
CA VAL A 401 -5.37 28.45 -10.77
C VAL A 401 -5.26 27.52 -11.99
N ALA A 402 -5.06 28.12 -13.15
CA ALA A 402 -4.85 27.36 -14.37
C ALA A 402 -3.51 26.60 -14.31
N PRO A 403 -3.41 25.37 -14.87
CA PRO A 403 -2.20 24.56 -14.78
C PRO A 403 -0.91 25.21 -15.29
N TRP A 404 -1.02 26.16 -16.22
CA TRP A 404 0.13 26.90 -16.78
C TRP A 404 0.54 28.12 -15.93
N ASP A 405 -0.25 28.47 -14.89
CA ASP A 405 0.01 29.58 -13.96
C ASP A 405 0.36 29.07 -12.54
N ALA A 406 0.43 27.74 -12.32
CA ALA A 406 0.63 27.10 -11.03
C ALA A 406 2.11 26.85 -10.69
#